data_ef3d77be5152f8bd1cd7687cccb42d1e
#
_entry.id   ef3d77be5152f8bd1cd7687cccb42d1e
#
_cell.length_a   1.000
_cell.length_b   1.000
_cell.length_c   1.000
_cell.angle_alpha   90.00
_cell.angle_beta   90.00
_cell.angle_gamma   90.00
#
_symmetry.space_group_name_H-M   'P 1'
#
loop_
_entity.id
_entity.type
_entity.pdbx_description
1 polymer ?
#
loop_
_entity_poly.entity_id
_entity_poly.type
_entity_poly.pdbx_seq_one_letter_code
_entity_poly.pdbx_strand_id
1 'polypeptide(L)'
;ARSGWRGGACPFCYGSEGLTPPEIESFRDPHTGPNTSGWQVRVVPNKFPALQIEGELDRRGLGIYDMSNGVGAHEVLVDSPYHHKDLCDLESAEIEKILTMLCRRAIDLRKDKRFKYIMIFKNYGPSAGASLEHPHTQIIALPMVPKNALEEIRGAKNYFEFRERCIYCDII
;
A
#
# COMPACT_ATOMS: atom_id res chain seq x y z
N ALA A 1 -21.98 -2.70 15.24
CA ALA A 1 -22.77 -3.00 14.04
C ALA A 1 -21.96 -2.58 12.82
N ARG A 2 -21.46 -3.54 12.04
CA ARG A 2 -20.76 -3.30 10.77
C ARG A 2 -21.84 -2.86 9.78
N SER A 3 -21.93 -1.56 9.53
CA SER A 3 -22.90 -1.01 8.59
C SER A 3 -22.31 -0.99 7.19
N GLY A 4 -22.66 -1.92 6.43
CA GLY A 4 -23.15 -2.00 5.09
C GLY A 4 -22.37 -1.32 3.97
N TRP A 5 -21.54 -2.10 3.30
CA TRP A 5 -21.33 -1.97 1.86
C TRP A 5 -22.72 -1.94 1.17
N ARG A 6 -23.09 -0.82 0.56
CA ARG A 6 -24.34 -0.69 -0.18
C ARG A 6 -24.20 -1.29 -1.57
N GLY A 7 -24.60 -2.56 -1.71
CA GLY A 7 -25.10 -3.16 -2.95
C GLY A 7 -24.09 -3.34 -4.08
N GLY A 8 -23.46 -4.50 -4.18
CA GLY A 8 -22.69 -4.99 -5.30
C GLY A 8 -21.72 -6.07 -4.86
N ALA A 9 -21.21 -6.89 -5.79
CA ALA A 9 -20.13 -7.83 -5.47
C ALA A 9 -18.88 -7.07 -5.05
N CYS A 10 -18.28 -7.44 -3.93
CA CYS A 10 -17.03 -6.83 -3.47
C CYS A 10 -15.91 -7.12 -4.49
N PRO A 11 -15.20 -6.10 -5.01
CA PRO A 11 -14.18 -6.29 -6.04
C PRO A 11 -12.96 -7.09 -5.57
N PHE A 12 -12.80 -7.28 -4.25
CA PHE A 12 -11.67 -7.99 -3.66
C PHE A 12 -12.00 -9.43 -3.26
N CYS A 13 -13.24 -9.88 -3.39
CA CYS A 13 -13.61 -11.28 -3.15
C CYS A 13 -13.28 -12.17 -4.35
N TYR A 14 -13.08 -13.48 -4.09
CA TYR A 14 -12.98 -14.48 -5.14
C TYR A 14 -14.17 -14.43 -6.10
N GLY A 15 -13.90 -14.59 -7.40
CA GLY A 15 -14.85 -14.50 -8.47
C GLY A 15 -15.17 -13.08 -8.94
N SER A 16 -14.57 -12.06 -8.28
CA SER A 16 -14.75 -10.64 -8.64
C SER A 16 -13.48 -10.01 -9.21
N GLU A 17 -12.48 -10.82 -9.59
CA GLU A 17 -11.17 -10.33 -10.04
C GLU A 17 -11.27 -9.39 -11.24
N GLY A 18 -12.24 -9.57 -12.10
CA GLY A 18 -12.53 -8.70 -13.25
C GLY A 18 -13.07 -7.30 -12.89
N LEU A 19 -13.43 -7.04 -11.61
CA LEU A 19 -13.89 -5.73 -11.15
C LEU A 19 -12.73 -4.80 -10.74
N THR A 20 -11.50 -5.33 -10.64
CA THR A 20 -10.26 -4.59 -10.39
C THR A 20 -9.45 -4.43 -11.67
N PRO A 21 -8.49 -3.49 -11.73
CA PRO A 21 -7.45 -3.54 -12.75
C PRO A 21 -6.69 -4.87 -12.71
N PRO A 22 -5.97 -5.23 -13.79
CA PRO A 22 -5.15 -6.44 -13.82
C PRO A 22 -4.16 -6.50 -12.66
N GLU A 23 -3.95 -7.71 -12.12
CA GLU A 23 -3.03 -7.87 -11.00
C GLU A 23 -1.58 -7.61 -11.41
N ILE A 24 -0.84 -6.97 -10.51
CA ILE A 24 0.58 -6.72 -10.65
C ILE A 24 1.37 -7.94 -10.22
N GLU A 25 1.03 -8.50 -9.06
CA GLU A 25 1.68 -9.65 -8.45
C GLU A 25 0.72 -10.35 -7.48
N SER A 26 0.92 -11.65 -7.26
CA SER A 26 0.14 -12.40 -6.27
C SER A 26 0.92 -13.60 -5.71
N PHE A 27 0.61 -13.97 -4.48
CA PHE A 27 0.83 -15.33 -4.00
C PHE A 27 -0.40 -16.17 -4.35
N ARG A 28 -0.25 -17.23 -5.13
CA ARG A 28 -1.35 -18.05 -5.61
C ARG A 28 -0.99 -19.53 -5.76
N ASP A 29 -1.99 -20.36 -5.90
CA ASP A 29 -1.83 -21.74 -6.31
C ASP A 29 -1.15 -21.79 -7.70
N PRO A 30 -0.06 -22.55 -7.87
CA PRO A 30 0.64 -22.67 -9.16
C PRO A 30 -0.24 -23.14 -10.34
N HIS A 31 -1.37 -23.80 -10.05
CA HIS A 31 -2.31 -24.27 -11.07
C HIS A 31 -3.36 -23.21 -11.49
N THR A 32 -3.27 -22.00 -10.96
CA THR A 32 -4.20 -20.91 -11.29
C THR A 32 -3.50 -19.79 -12.05
N GLY A 33 -4.23 -19.16 -12.98
CA GLY A 33 -3.71 -18.06 -13.81
C GLY A 33 -3.91 -16.67 -13.17
N PRO A 34 -3.23 -15.64 -13.69
CA PRO A 34 -3.45 -14.25 -13.27
C PRO A 34 -4.90 -13.81 -13.43
N ASN A 35 -5.36 -12.92 -12.58
CA ASN A 35 -6.73 -12.37 -12.58
C ASN A 35 -7.84 -13.43 -12.47
N THR A 36 -7.55 -14.57 -11.86
CA THR A 36 -8.51 -15.61 -11.50
C THR A 36 -8.43 -15.94 -10.03
N SER A 37 -9.41 -16.62 -9.47
CA SER A 37 -9.38 -17.11 -8.09
C SER A 37 -8.19 -18.07 -7.85
N GLY A 38 -7.90 -18.38 -6.56
CA GLY A 38 -6.77 -19.23 -6.17
C GLY A 38 -5.56 -18.44 -5.66
N TRP A 39 -5.66 -17.12 -5.59
CA TRP A 39 -4.67 -16.26 -4.92
C TRP A 39 -4.87 -16.26 -3.39
N GLN A 40 -3.82 -16.00 -2.66
CA GLN A 40 -3.80 -15.86 -1.20
C GLN A 40 -3.56 -14.41 -0.79
N VAL A 41 -2.68 -13.72 -1.51
CA VAL A 41 -2.41 -12.28 -1.42
C VAL A 41 -2.34 -11.77 -2.85
N ARG A 42 -2.95 -10.63 -3.13
CA ARG A 42 -3.05 -10.08 -4.48
C ARG A 42 -2.79 -8.58 -4.50
N VAL A 43 -1.94 -8.10 -5.41
CA VAL A 43 -1.68 -6.68 -5.61
C VAL A 43 -2.25 -6.23 -6.95
N VAL A 44 -3.00 -5.13 -6.91
CA VAL A 44 -3.59 -4.50 -8.09
C VAL A 44 -3.30 -3.00 -8.09
N PRO A 45 -3.26 -2.32 -9.23
CA PRO A 45 -3.30 -0.87 -9.26
C PRO A 45 -4.58 -0.34 -8.58
N ASN A 46 -4.48 0.77 -7.87
CA ASN A 46 -5.70 1.42 -7.37
C ASN A 46 -6.53 1.92 -8.56
N LYS A 47 -7.82 1.57 -8.60
CA LYS A 47 -8.73 1.99 -9.67
C LYS A 47 -8.96 3.51 -9.72
N PHE A 48 -8.78 4.18 -8.57
CA PHE A 48 -8.90 5.63 -8.40
C PHE A 48 -7.61 6.17 -7.77
N PRO A 49 -6.50 6.18 -8.53
CA PRO A 49 -5.20 6.47 -7.95
C PRO A 49 -5.07 7.95 -7.58
N ALA A 50 -4.43 8.23 -6.46
CA ALA A 50 -4.08 9.59 -6.06
C ALA A 50 -2.92 10.17 -6.91
N LEU A 51 -2.09 9.30 -7.46
CA LEU A 51 -0.93 9.62 -8.30
C LEU A 51 -0.93 8.69 -9.52
N GLN A 52 -0.33 9.15 -10.61
CA GLN A 52 -0.18 8.40 -11.85
C GLN A 52 1.29 8.14 -12.12
N ILE A 53 1.61 6.95 -12.64
CA ILE A 53 2.98 6.56 -12.92
C ILE A 53 3.52 7.23 -14.19
N GLU A 54 2.62 7.56 -15.11
CA GLU A 54 2.94 8.23 -16.38
C GLU A 54 3.15 9.72 -16.17
N GLY A 55 4.05 10.30 -16.99
CA GLY A 55 4.33 11.73 -17.04
C GLY A 55 5.63 12.13 -16.35
N GLU A 56 5.90 13.43 -16.44
CA GLU A 56 7.08 14.06 -15.88
C GLU A 56 6.73 14.85 -14.61
N LEU A 57 7.69 15.00 -13.71
CA LEU A 57 7.49 15.72 -12.44
C LEU A 57 7.20 17.21 -12.66
N ASP A 58 7.74 17.83 -13.68
CA ASP A 58 7.56 19.25 -14.03
C ASP A 58 7.55 20.14 -12.77
N ARG A 59 8.69 20.14 -12.07
CA ARG A 59 8.87 20.93 -10.84
C ARG A 59 8.95 22.40 -11.15
N ARG A 60 8.13 23.22 -10.50
CA ARG A 60 8.07 24.67 -10.71
C ARG A 60 7.70 25.42 -9.44
N GLY A 61 8.15 26.66 -9.34
CA GLY A 61 7.75 27.57 -8.26
C GLY A 61 6.49 28.35 -8.64
N LEU A 62 5.59 28.53 -7.67
CA LEU A 62 4.46 29.45 -7.77
C LEU A 62 4.42 30.36 -6.53
N GLY A 63 4.98 31.54 -6.65
CA GLY A 63 5.21 32.40 -5.49
C GLY A 63 6.17 31.75 -4.49
N ILE A 64 5.73 31.51 -3.26
CA ILE A 64 6.49 30.84 -2.20
C ILE A 64 6.28 29.32 -2.17
N TYR A 65 5.50 28.76 -3.10
CA TYR A 65 5.16 27.34 -3.13
C TYR A 65 5.92 26.63 -4.24
N ASP A 66 6.39 25.42 -3.92
CA ASP A 66 6.88 24.48 -4.90
C ASP A 66 5.73 23.58 -5.37
N MET A 67 5.63 23.42 -6.68
CA MET A 67 4.62 22.55 -7.32
C MET A 67 5.30 21.47 -8.15
N SER A 68 4.64 20.35 -8.29
CA SER A 68 5.03 19.24 -9.13
C SER A 68 3.80 18.52 -9.64
N ASN A 69 3.89 17.88 -10.79
CA ASN A 69 2.84 16.96 -11.23
C ASN A 69 2.73 15.77 -10.26
N GLY A 70 1.54 15.20 -10.15
CA GLY A 70 1.24 14.07 -9.29
C GLY A 70 1.74 12.73 -9.85
N VAL A 71 3.04 12.66 -10.15
CA VAL A 71 3.69 11.43 -10.63
C VAL A 71 4.00 10.52 -9.44
N GLY A 72 3.56 9.27 -9.51
CA GLY A 72 3.75 8.28 -8.46
C GLY A 72 3.00 7.00 -8.78
N ALA A 73 3.13 5.98 -7.93
CA ALA A 73 2.35 4.76 -8.03
C ALA A 73 1.38 4.65 -6.86
N HIS A 74 0.19 4.11 -7.12
CA HIS A 74 -0.79 3.81 -6.08
C HIS A 74 -1.34 2.40 -6.30
N GLU A 75 -0.92 1.49 -5.45
CA GLU A 75 -1.28 0.06 -5.49
C GLU A 75 -2.12 -0.31 -4.26
N VAL A 76 -2.91 -1.36 -4.41
CA VAL A 76 -3.70 -1.97 -3.34
C VAL A 76 -3.29 -3.43 -3.22
N LEU A 77 -2.86 -3.81 -2.03
CA LEU A 77 -2.65 -5.20 -1.65
C LEU A 77 -3.91 -5.70 -0.95
N VAL A 78 -4.57 -6.68 -1.52
CA VAL A 78 -5.68 -7.41 -0.89
C VAL A 78 -5.09 -8.46 0.03
N ASP A 79 -5.32 -8.32 1.33
CA ASP A 79 -4.60 -9.06 2.38
C ASP A 79 -4.94 -10.57 2.37
N SER A 80 -6.18 -10.90 2.04
CA SER A 80 -6.65 -12.29 1.94
C SER A 80 -7.87 -12.38 1.02
N PRO A 81 -8.26 -13.57 0.54
CA PRO A 81 -9.48 -13.73 -0.24
C PRO A 81 -10.76 -13.66 0.60
N TYR A 82 -10.64 -13.63 1.93
CA TYR A 82 -11.77 -13.69 2.85
C TYR A 82 -12.25 -12.29 3.23
N HIS A 83 -13.52 -11.99 2.94
CA HIS A 83 -14.10 -10.65 3.08
C HIS A 83 -14.04 -10.07 4.50
N HIS A 84 -14.15 -10.91 5.53
CA HIS A 84 -14.27 -10.48 6.92
C HIS A 84 -13.10 -10.91 7.81
N LYS A 85 -11.99 -11.37 7.21
CA LYS A 85 -10.84 -11.88 7.96
C LYS A 85 -9.78 -10.77 8.09
N ASP A 86 -9.77 -10.10 9.23
CA ASP A 86 -8.78 -9.06 9.54
C ASP A 86 -7.40 -9.66 9.86
N LEU A 87 -6.35 -8.82 9.95
CA LEU A 87 -4.98 -9.27 10.24
C LEU A 87 -4.88 -10.10 11.52
N CYS A 88 -5.69 -9.78 12.55
CA CYS A 88 -5.70 -10.52 13.81
C CYS A 88 -6.33 -11.93 13.69
N ASP A 89 -7.05 -12.20 12.61
CA ASP A 89 -7.71 -13.48 12.33
C ASP A 89 -6.86 -14.36 11.39
N LEU A 90 -5.73 -13.84 10.90
CA LEU A 90 -4.82 -14.53 9.99
C LEU A 90 -3.79 -15.36 10.76
N GLU A 91 -3.45 -16.50 10.18
CA GLU A 91 -2.33 -17.30 10.66
C GLU A 91 -0.98 -16.62 10.34
N SER A 92 0.06 -16.90 11.13
CA SER A 92 1.39 -16.30 10.94
C SER A 92 1.93 -16.48 9.52
N ALA A 93 1.68 -17.62 8.89
CA ALA A 93 2.11 -17.88 7.52
C ALA A 93 1.35 -17.04 6.48
N GLU A 94 0.11 -16.62 6.75
CA GLU A 94 -0.65 -15.71 5.89
C GLU A 94 -0.10 -14.28 6.04
N ILE A 95 0.19 -13.85 7.27
CA ILE A 95 0.81 -12.55 7.56
C ILE A 95 2.20 -12.46 6.92
N GLU A 96 3.01 -13.50 6.99
CA GLU A 96 4.32 -13.55 6.34
C GLU A 96 4.23 -13.30 4.82
N LYS A 97 3.22 -13.86 4.14
CA LYS A 97 2.98 -13.61 2.71
C LYS A 97 2.63 -12.15 2.44
N ILE A 98 1.79 -11.54 3.27
CA ILE A 98 1.46 -10.11 3.17
C ILE A 98 2.73 -9.27 3.28
N LEU A 99 3.50 -9.46 4.35
CA LEU A 99 4.73 -8.70 4.59
C LEU A 99 5.76 -8.92 3.48
N THR A 100 5.93 -10.16 3.03
CA THR A 100 6.82 -10.49 1.92
C THR A 100 6.40 -9.79 0.63
N MET A 101 5.10 -9.75 0.34
CA MET A 101 4.57 -9.06 -0.83
C MET A 101 4.79 -7.55 -0.74
N LEU A 102 4.54 -6.93 0.43
CA LEU A 102 4.83 -5.52 0.65
C LEU A 102 6.31 -5.19 0.42
N CYS A 103 7.22 -6.03 0.92
CA CYS A 103 8.66 -5.87 0.67
C CYS A 103 9.00 -5.98 -0.82
N ARG A 104 8.45 -6.97 -1.54
CA ARG A 104 8.67 -7.14 -2.99
C ARG A 104 8.21 -5.91 -3.76
N ARG A 105 7.00 -5.42 -3.48
CA ARG A 105 6.47 -4.22 -4.14
C ARG A 105 7.30 -2.98 -3.84
N ALA A 106 7.70 -2.79 -2.57
CA ALA A 106 8.56 -1.68 -2.20
C ALA A 106 9.92 -1.71 -2.93
N ILE A 107 10.54 -2.89 -3.07
CA ILE A 107 11.79 -3.07 -3.81
C ILE A 107 11.59 -2.77 -5.29
N ASP A 108 10.50 -3.21 -5.89
CA ASP A 108 10.19 -2.99 -7.30
C ASP A 108 9.94 -1.51 -7.59
N LEU A 109 9.08 -0.85 -6.82
CA LEU A 109 8.78 0.57 -6.96
C LEU A 109 10.02 1.47 -6.79
N ARG A 110 10.98 1.08 -5.94
CA ARG A 110 12.24 1.81 -5.76
C ARG A 110 13.18 1.80 -6.97
N LYS A 111 12.93 0.96 -7.97
CA LYS A 111 13.69 0.97 -9.23
C LYS A 111 13.45 2.25 -10.03
N ASP A 112 12.25 2.83 -9.92
CA ASP A 112 11.95 4.13 -10.50
C ASP A 112 12.62 5.25 -9.69
N LYS A 113 13.61 5.93 -10.27
CA LYS A 113 14.41 6.97 -9.62
C LYS A 113 13.63 8.25 -9.31
N ARG A 114 12.45 8.41 -9.88
CA ARG A 114 11.53 9.52 -9.56
C ARG A 114 10.95 9.37 -8.15
N PHE A 115 10.78 8.15 -7.65
CA PHE A 115 10.22 7.89 -6.33
C PHE A 115 11.26 8.04 -5.23
N LYS A 116 10.93 8.79 -4.20
CA LYS A 116 11.80 9.10 -3.05
C LYS A 116 11.30 8.50 -1.75
N TYR A 117 10.01 8.18 -1.67
CA TYR A 117 9.38 7.62 -0.49
C TYR A 117 8.28 6.63 -0.89
N ILE A 118 8.21 5.51 -0.18
CA ILE A 118 7.13 4.53 -0.33
C ILE A 118 6.39 4.47 0.99
N MET A 119 5.13 4.86 0.95
CA MET A 119 4.23 4.83 2.08
C MET A 119 3.36 3.57 1.99
N ILE A 120 3.35 2.78 3.06
CA ILE A 120 2.50 1.61 3.23
C ILE A 120 1.58 1.90 4.40
N PHE A 121 0.28 1.80 4.18
CA PHE A 121 -0.70 2.09 5.22
C PHE A 121 -1.98 1.30 5.02
N LYS A 122 -2.74 1.14 6.11
CA LYS A 122 -4.04 0.49 6.12
C LYS A 122 -5.05 1.40 6.78
N ASN A 123 -6.17 1.63 6.13
CA ASN A 123 -7.33 2.28 6.71
C ASN A 123 -8.30 1.23 7.22
N TYR A 124 -8.74 1.37 8.45
CA TYR A 124 -9.70 0.45 9.06
C TYR A 124 -10.98 1.19 9.46
N GLY A 125 -12.08 0.76 8.87
CA GLY A 125 -13.41 1.33 9.12
C GLY A 125 -13.68 2.67 8.44
N PRO A 126 -14.95 3.09 8.39
CA PRO A 126 -15.38 4.32 7.71
C PRO A 126 -14.76 5.59 8.28
N SER A 127 -14.55 5.65 9.59
CA SER A 127 -13.94 6.81 10.28
C SER A 127 -12.47 7.03 9.89
N ALA A 128 -11.77 5.99 9.45
CA ALA A 128 -10.41 6.07 8.93
C ALA A 128 -10.37 6.29 7.40
N GLY A 129 -11.54 6.46 6.75
CA GLY A 129 -11.62 6.66 5.31
C GLY A 129 -11.53 5.37 4.48
N ALA A 130 -11.72 4.20 5.09
CA ALA A 130 -11.82 2.95 4.35
C ALA A 130 -13.10 2.94 3.50
N SER A 131 -12.94 2.87 2.17
CA SER A 131 -14.05 2.81 1.21
C SER A 131 -14.62 1.40 1.03
N LEU A 132 -13.85 0.37 1.36
CA LEU A 132 -14.20 -1.05 1.28
C LEU A 132 -13.96 -1.71 2.64
N GLU A 133 -14.88 -2.58 3.06
CA GLU A 133 -14.75 -3.35 4.30
C GLU A 133 -13.75 -4.50 4.16
N HIS A 134 -13.58 -5.04 2.95
CA HIS A 134 -12.64 -6.12 2.69
C HIS A 134 -11.22 -5.66 3.04
N PRO A 135 -10.51 -6.37 3.94
CA PRO A 135 -9.20 -5.96 4.42
C PRO A 135 -8.18 -5.81 3.29
N HIS A 136 -7.59 -4.63 3.21
CA HIS A 136 -6.58 -4.32 2.21
C HIS A 136 -5.58 -3.30 2.74
N THR A 137 -4.39 -3.35 2.19
CA THR A 137 -3.27 -2.44 2.49
C THR A 137 -2.97 -1.59 1.26
N GLN A 138 -2.69 -0.32 1.43
CA GLN A 138 -2.35 0.58 0.34
C GLN A 138 -0.84 0.83 0.28
N ILE A 139 -0.31 0.95 -0.93
CA ILE A 139 1.10 1.24 -1.20
C ILE A 139 1.12 2.46 -2.12
N ILE A 140 1.73 3.55 -1.66
CA ILE A 140 1.89 4.76 -2.47
C ILE A 140 3.37 5.08 -2.60
N ALA A 141 3.86 5.17 -3.85
CA ALA A 141 5.20 5.66 -4.15
C ALA A 141 5.15 7.14 -4.50
N LEU A 142 5.91 7.95 -3.78
CA LEU A 142 5.90 9.41 -3.83
C LEU A 142 7.22 9.96 -4.40
N PRO A 143 7.18 11.06 -5.19
CA PRO A 143 8.37 11.71 -5.71
C PRO A 143 9.07 12.59 -4.68
N MET A 144 8.54 12.68 -3.47
CA MET A 144 9.08 13.45 -2.35
C MET A 144 8.87 12.70 -1.04
N VAL A 145 9.66 13.04 -0.04
CA VAL A 145 9.45 12.54 1.34
C VAL A 145 8.45 13.47 2.03
N PRO A 146 7.32 12.98 2.54
CA PRO A 146 6.39 13.78 3.33
C PRO A 146 7.05 14.42 4.55
N LYS A 147 6.63 15.63 4.92
CA LYS A 147 7.23 16.38 6.03
C LYS A 147 7.26 15.58 7.33
N ASN A 148 6.14 14.98 7.72
CA ASN A 148 6.07 14.20 8.97
C ASN A 148 7.04 13.02 8.96
N ALA A 149 7.11 12.25 7.86
CA ALA A 149 8.06 11.16 7.72
C ALA A 149 9.52 11.65 7.80
N LEU A 150 9.82 12.82 7.21
CA LEU A 150 11.14 13.41 7.29
C LEU A 150 11.51 13.84 8.74
N GLU A 151 10.56 14.36 9.50
CA GLU A 151 10.74 14.73 10.89
C GLU A 151 10.98 13.49 11.78
N GLU A 152 10.23 12.41 11.57
CA GLU A 152 10.45 11.13 12.25
C GLU A 152 11.85 10.56 11.97
N ILE A 153 12.25 10.52 10.69
CA ILE A 153 13.58 10.02 10.27
C ILE A 153 14.68 10.87 10.91
N ARG A 154 14.53 12.20 10.92
CA ARG A 154 15.50 13.11 11.56
C ARG A 154 15.53 12.89 13.06
N GLY A 155 14.39 12.74 13.71
CA GLY A 155 14.31 12.43 15.15
C GLY A 155 15.01 11.12 15.50
N ALA A 156 14.78 10.07 14.71
CA ALA A 156 15.43 8.77 14.88
C ALA A 156 16.97 8.86 14.68
N LYS A 157 17.42 9.63 13.70
CA LYS A 157 18.84 9.89 13.46
C LYS A 157 19.47 10.64 14.64
N ASN A 158 18.87 11.73 15.11
CA ASN A 158 19.34 12.49 16.25
C ASN A 158 19.42 11.62 17.53
N TYR A 159 18.43 10.76 17.73
CA TYR A 159 18.45 9.81 18.84
C TYR A 159 19.64 8.85 18.74
N PHE A 160 19.90 8.30 17.56
CA PHE A 160 21.03 7.41 17.32
C PHE A 160 22.37 8.12 17.52
N GLU A 161 22.51 9.35 17.01
CA GLU A 161 23.74 10.16 17.20
C GLU A 161 24.04 10.48 18.67
N PHE A 162 22.99 10.65 19.49
CA PHE A 162 23.14 10.95 20.91
C PHE A 162 23.27 9.70 21.81
N ARG A 163 22.51 8.62 21.49
CA ARG A 163 22.43 7.43 22.33
C ARG A 163 23.20 6.23 21.79
N GLU A 164 23.68 6.28 20.56
CA GLU A 164 24.33 5.18 19.83
C GLU A 164 23.46 3.91 19.75
N ARG A 165 22.12 4.08 19.83
CA ARG A 165 21.10 3.02 19.79
C ARG A 165 19.96 3.40 18.88
N CYS A 166 19.28 2.41 18.32
CA CYS A 166 18.11 2.61 17.48
C CYS A 166 16.86 2.83 18.35
N ILE A 167 16.20 4.00 18.19
CA ILE A 167 14.97 4.31 18.93
C ILE A 167 13.87 3.27 18.69
N TYR A 168 13.75 2.74 17.48
CA TYR A 168 12.74 1.73 17.17
C TYR A 168 13.00 0.40 17.88
N CYS A 169 14.26 0.02 18.04
CA CYS A 169 14.62 -1.15 18.84
C CYS A 169 14.43 -0.93 20.35
N ASP A 170 14.55 0.31 20.81
CA ASP A 170 14.36 0.64 22.23
C ASP A 170 12.86 0.71 22.63
N ILE A 171 11.94 0.84 21.63
CA ILE A 171 10.48 0.91 21.84
C ILE A 171 9.85 -0.50 21.85
N ILE A 172 10.45 -1.48 21.18
CA ILE A 172 9.97 -2.88 21.08
C ILE A 172 10.41 -3.67 22.31
#